data_9193c393e31d2f43d25cfc64ac512420
#
_entry.id   9193c393e31d2f43d25cfc64ac512420
#
_cell.length_a   1.000
_cell.length_b   1.000
_cell.length_c   1.000
_cell.angle_alpha   90.00
_cell.angle_beta   90.00
_cell.angle_gamma   90.00
#
_symmetry.space_group_name_H-M   'P 1'
#
loop_
_entity.id
_entity.type
_entity.pdbx_description
1 polymer ?
#
loop_
_entity_poly.entity_id
_entity_poly.type
_entity_poly.pdbx_seq_one_letter_code
_entity_poly.pdbx_strand_id
1 'polypeptide(L)' 'MAEIDIVNLKEKIKVIDGDIQKVNDRLVELEREKANTLATMNALQGAKSQCVTLIKELHNDEDQSNGSSDDS' A
#
# COMPACT_ATOMS: atom_id res chain seq x y z
N MET A 1 9.52 -5.22 -52.37
CA MET A 1 9.21 -6.22 -51.33
C MET A 1 9.91 -5.92 -50.03
N ALA A 2 11.25 -5.80 -50.03
CA ALA A 2 12.01 -5.50 -48.81
C ALA A 2 11.61 -4.16 -48.19
N GLU A 3 11.34 -3.14 -49.01
CA GLU A 3 10.93 -1.81 -48.53
C GLU A 3 9.58 -1.87 -47.82
N ILE A 4 8.62 -2.65 -48.34
CA ILE A 4 7.32 -2.80 -47.75
C ILE A 4 7.44 -3.50 -46.39
N ASP A 5 8.29 -4.50 -46.30
CA ASP A 5 8.53 -5.23 -45.06
C ASP A 5 9.16 -4.31 -44.01
N ILE A 6 10.09 -3.45 -44.41
CA ILE A 6 10.73 -2.49 -43.50
C ILE A 6 9.72 -1.50 -42.97
N VAL A 7 8.85 -0.97 -43.84
CA VAL A 7 7.81 -0.03 -43.44
C VAL A 7 6.83 -0.69 -42.46
N ASN A 8 6.41 -1.90 -42.76
CA ASN A 8 5.52 -2.66 -41.87
C ASN A 8 6.18 -2.91 -40.52
N LEU A 9 7.47 -3.26 -40.53
CA LEU A 9 8.21 -3.49 -39.27
C LEU A 9 8.33 -2.21 -38.46
N LYS A 10 8.59 -1.08 -39.11
CA LYS A 10 8.66 0.21 -38.43
C LYS A 10 7.34 0.59 -37.80
N GLU A 11 6.23 0.33 -38.49
CA GLU A 11 4.90 0.57 -37.95
C GLU A 11 4.61 -0.32 -36.77
N LYS A 12 4.98 -1.58 -36.86
CA LYS A 12 4.84 -2.53 -35.73
C LYS A 12 5.67 -2.08 -34.54
N ILE A 13 6.87 -1.57 -34.77
CA ILE A 13 7.70 -1.04 -33.69
C ILE A 13 7.00 0.13 -33.00
N LYS A 14 6.38 1.03 -33.74
CA LYS A 14 5.64 2.14 -33.16
C LYS A 14 4.51 1.66 -32.28
N VAL A 15 3.75 0.66 -32.74
CA VAL A 15 2.64 0.10 -31.99
C VAL A 15 3.17 -0.58 -30.71
N ILE A 16 4.23 -1.35 -30.85
CA ILE A 16 4.84 -2.06 -29.72
C ILE A 16 5.37 -1.06 -28.69
N ASP A 17 6.04 -0.01 -29.17
CA ASP A 17 6.56 1.04 -28.28
C ASP A 17 5.41 1.74 -27.54
N GLY A 18 4.32 2.00 -28.23
CA GLY A 18 3.13 2.57 -27.61
C GLY A 18 2.55 1.65 -26.55
N ASP A 19 2.51 0.35 -26.83
CA ASP A 19 2.04 -0.65 -25.87
C ASP A 19 2.97 -0.76 -24.66
N ILE A 20 4.27 -0.70 -24.91
CA ILE A 20 5.28 -0.70 -23.83
C ILE A 20 5.07 0.51 -22.93
N GLN A 21 4.84 1.67 -23.52
CA GLN A 21 4.60 2.89 -22.76
C GLN A 21 3.36 2.75 -21.89
N LYS A 22 2.27 2.21 -22.44
CA LYS A 22 1.03 1.99 -21.69
C LYS A 22 1.25 1.04 -20.51
N VAL A 23 2.00 -0.04 -20.75
CA VAL A 23 2.30 -1.01 -19.69
C VAL A 23 3.16 -0.37 -18.61
N ASN A 24 4.16 0.42 -19.01
CA ASN A 24 5.00 1.13 -18.06
C ASN A 24 4.19 2.12 -17.23
N ASP A 25 3.29 2.86 -17.87
CA ASP A 25 2.41 3.80 -17.17
C ASP A 25 1.54 3.06 -16.15
N ARG A 26 1.03 1.90 -16.54
CA ARG A 26 0.22 1.07 -15.64
C ARG A 26 1.05 0.56 -14.46
N LEU A 27 2.29 0.17 -14.71
CA LEU A 27 3.18 -0.27 -13.62
C LEU A 27 3.43 0.86 -12.62
N VAL A 28 3.64 2.07 -13.12
CA VAL A 28 3.83 3.23 -12.24
C VAL A 28 2.59 3.49 -11.40
N GLU A 29 1.40 3.40 -12.01
CA GLU A 29 0.15 3.55 -11.28
C GLU A 29 -0.02 2.49 -10.21
N LEU A 30 0.28 1.24 -10.54
CA LEU A 30 0.20 0.13 -9.59
C LEU A 30 1.18 0.30 -8.43
N GLU A 31 2.38 0.77 -8.71
CA GLU A 31 3.37 1.05 -7.67
C GLU A 31 2.87 2.14 -6.73
N ARG A 32 2.25 3.18 -7.28
CA ARG A 32 1.68 4.27 -6.50
C ARG A 32 0.53 3.77 -5.64
N GLU A 33 -0.38 2.98 -6.24
CA GLU A 33 -1.49 2.39 -5.51
C GLU A 33 -1.00 1.49 -4.38
N LYS A 34 0.03 0.69 -4.68
CA LYS A 34 0.65 -0.17 -3.67
C LYS A 34 1.21 0.64 -2.52
N ALA A 35 1.95 1.72 -2.83
CA ALA A 35 2.54 2.59 -1.82
C ALA A 35 1.45 3.21 -0.94
N ASN A 36 0.37 3.70 -1.56
CA ASN A 36 -0.75 4.30 -0.84
C ASN A 36 -1.45 3.26 0.04
N THR A 37 -1.64 2.06 -0.49
CA THR A 37 -2.28 0.98 0.25
C THR A 37 -1.44 0.56 1.45
N LEU A 38 -0.12 0.47 1.27
CA LEU A 38 0.80 0.15 2.37
C LEU A 38 0.78 1.24 3.43
N ALA A 39 0.75 2.50 3.02
CA ALA A 39 0.67 3.62 3.95
C ALA A 39 -0.62 3.56 4.77
N THR A 40 -1.74 3.25 4.11
CA THR A 40 -3.02 3.06 4.78
C THR A 40 -2.97 1.91 5.78
N MET A 41 -2.39 0.79 5.36
CA MET A 41 -2.22 -0.37 6.24
C MET A 41 -1.40 -0.03 7.48
N ASN A 42 -0.28 0.67 7.26
CA ASN A 42 0.59 1.08 8.37
C ASN A 42 -0.14 2.01 9.32
N ALA A 43 -0.92 2.95 8.80
CA ALA A 43 -1.70 3.87 9.62
C ALA A 43 -2.75 3.12 10.44
N LEU A 44 -3.43 2.16 9.83
CA LEU A 44 -4.44 1.34 10.52
C LEU A 44 -3.80 0.47 11.59
N GLN A 45 -2.67 -0.14 11.30
CA GLN A 45 -1.94 -0.95 12.28
C GLN A 45 -1.47 -0.10 13.45
N GLY A 46 -1.00 1.12 13.17
CA GLY A 46 -0.62 2.07 14.21
C GLY A 46 -1.80 2.47 15.09
N ALA A 47 -2.94 2.74 14.47
CA ALA A 47 -4.15 3.08 15.20
C ALA A 47 -4.61 1.91 16.08
N LYS A 48 -4.58 0.71 15.54
CA LYS A 48 -4.92 -0.50 16.29
C LYS A 48 -3.97 -0.68 17.48
N SER A 49 -2.68 -0.53 17.23
CA SER A 49 -1.68 -0.67 18.27
C SER A 49 -1.91 0.32 19.40
N GLN A 50 -2.26 1.55 19.05
CA GLN A 50 -2.59 2.60 20.01
C GLN A 50 -3.80 2.24 20.85
N CYS A 51 -4.83 1.71 20.21
CA CYS A 51 -6.04 1.26 20.91
C CYS A 51 -5.72 0.09 21.87
N VAL A 52 -4.90 -0.84 21.42
CA VAL A 52 -4.48 -1.96 22.26
C VAL A 52 -3.72 -1.45 23.48
N THR A 53 -2.82 -0.49 23.28
CA THR A 53 -2.08 0.12 24.37
C THR A 53 -3.00 0.81 25.37
N LEU A 54 -3.97 1.56 24.86
CA LEU A 54 -4.96 2.24 25.72
C LEU A 54 -5.79 1.25 26.51
N ILE A 55 -6.20 0.16 25.89
CA ILE A 55 -6.95 -0.90 26.59
C ILE A 55 -6.11 -1.47 27.74
N LYS A 56 -4.84 -1.73 27.47
CA LYS A 56 -3.93 -2.24 28.48
C LYS A 56 -3.75 -1.26 29.62
N GLU A 57 -3.59 0.01 29.30
CA GLU A 57 -3.45 1.06 30.31
C GLU A 57 -4.70 1.18 31.16
N LEU A 58 -5.87 1.21 30.53
CA LEU A 58 -7.13 1.28 31.24
C LEU A 58 -7.35 0.05 32.11
N HIS A 59 -7.00 -1.11 31.58
CA HIS A 59 -7.13 -2.36 32.32
C HIS A 59 -6.19 -2.39 33.54
N ASN A 60 -4.97 -1.91 33.38
CA ASN A 60 -4.02 -1.80 34.48
C ASN A 60 -4.50 -0.81 35.53
N ASP A 61 -5.07 0.31 35.11
CA ASP A 61 -5.63 1.29 36.02
C ASP A 61 -6.79 0.71 36.82
N GLU A 62 -7.67 -0.07 36.16
CA GLU A 62 -8.76 -0.76 36.85
C GLU A 62 -8.22 -1.75 37.87
N ASP A 63 -7.24 -2.54 37.50
CA ASP A 63 -6.60 -3.49 38.42
C ASP A 63 -5.96 -2.78 39.59
N GLN A 64 -5.29 -1.67 39.34
CA GLN A 64 -4.67 -0.88 40.39
C GLN A 64 -5.71 -0.27 41.31
N SER A 65 -6.81 0.23 40.71
CA SER A 65 -7.92 0.77 41.51
C SER A 65 -8.52 -0.30 42.39
N ASN A 66 -8.75 -1.48 41.83
CA ASN A 66 -9.29 -2.61 42.59
C ASN A 66 -8.34 -3.02 43.70
N GLY A 67 -7.03 -3.07 43.40
CA GLY A 67 -6.01 -3.37 44.35
C GLY A 67 -5.98 -2.36 45.50
N SER A 68 -6.07 -1.07 45.13
CA SER A 68 -6.14 -0.01 46.13
C SER A 68 -7.38 -0.12 47.00
N SER A 69 -8.51 -0.46 46.40
CA SER A 69 -9.75 -0.66 47.15
C SER A 69 -9.64 -1.83 48.12
N ASP A 70 -9.00 -2.90 47.69
CA ASP A 70 -8.81 -4.08 48.52
C ASP A 70 -7.88 -3.80 49.70
N ASP A 71 -6.87 -2.98 49.48
CA ASP A 71 -5.93 -2.59 50.49
C ASP A 71 -6.56 -1.68 51.54
N SER A 72 -7.53 -0.94 51.13
CA SER A 72 -8.23 -0.04 52.05
C SER A 72 -9.38 -0.76 52.78
#